data_87f1e06e0a21c94f9dfe44bc962b3c2d
#
_entry.id   87f1e06e0a21c94f9dfe44bc962b3c2d
#
_cell.length_a   1.000
_cell.length_b   1.000
_cell.length_c   1.000
_cell.angle_alpha   90.00
_cell.angle_beta   90.00
_cell.angle_gamma   90.00
#
_symmetry.space_group_name_H-M   'P 1'
#
loop_
_entity.id
_entity.type
_entity.pdbx_description
1 polymer ?
#
loop_
_entity_poly.entity_id
_entity_poly.type
_entity_poly.pdbx_seq_one_letter_code
_entity_poly.pdbx_strand_id
1 'polypeptide(L)'
;MDIKGTVLRIIRDIFRIGKVSSVNGTNCTVRVTFPDKDNLVSDELPIIVIGSYKTKGYWVPEVNTQVLCCFLPIISGVGLNKGFVLGGFYSVEDPPEETDPDVRCIKFPDGSFFRFDGKGTIHIHADKHLVLTAPRIDLN
;
A
#
# COMPACT_ATOMS: atom_id res chain seq x y z
N MET A 1 27.03 28.13 -4.56
CA MET A 1 26.05 27.08 -4.22
C MET A 1 24.78 27.30 -5.03
N ASP A 2 24.36 26.30 -5.78
CA ASP A 2 23.13 26.36 -6.54
C ASP A 2 21.94 25.97 -5.64
N ILE A 3 21.33 26.95 -5.00
CA ILE A 3 20.18 26.75 -4.09
C ILE A 3 19.01 26.16 -4.86
N LYS A 4 18.77 26.60 -6.09
CA LYS A 4 17.66 26.14 -6.91
C LYS A 4 17.80 24.66 -7.28
N GLY A 5 19.00 24.22 -7.68
CA GLY A 5 19.26 22.82 -7.97
C GLY A 5 19.21 21.95 -6.72
N THR A 6 19.63 22.45 -5.58
CA THR A 6 19.57 21.74 -4.29
C THR A 6 18.11 21.54 -3.85
N VAL A 7 17.27 22.59 -3.96
CA VAL A 7 15.85 22.52 -3.63
C VAL A 7 15.13 21.52 -4.52
N LEU A 8 15.37 21.55 -5.84
CA LEU A 8 14.76 20.61 -6.78
C LEU A 8 15.15 19.17 -6.48
N ARG A 9 16.39 18.93 -6.09
CA ARG A 9 16.85 17.60 -5.73
C ARG A 9 16.16 17.08 -4.46
N ILE A 10 16.02 17.93 -3.44
CA ILE A 10 15.31 17.59 -2.20
C ILE A 10 13.85 17.24 -2.48
N ILE A 11 13.16 18.08 -3.27
CA ILE A 11 11.77 17.86 -3.62
C ILE A 11 11.60 16.53 -4.37
N ARG A 12 12.48 16.24 -5.31
CA ARG A 12 12.46 15.00 -6.09
C ARG A 12 12.67 13.76 -5.21
N ASP A 13 13.44 13.89 -4.13
CA ASP A 13 13.73 12.77 -3.23
C ASP A 13 12.67 12.56 -2.14
N ILE A 14 11.73 13.50 -1.97
CA ILE A 14 10.63 13.34 -1.00
C ILE A 14 9.67 12.23 -1.43
N PHE A 15 9.29 12.20 -2.70
CA PHE A 15 8.40 11.19 -3.24
C PHE A 15 9.17 10.25 -4.16
N ARG A 16 9.03 8.94 -3.91
CA ARG A 16 9.70 7.92 -4.70
C ARG A 16 8.74 6.79 -5.02
N ILE A 17 8.87 6.26 -6.24
CA ILE A 17 8.12 5.10 -6.69
C ILE A 17 9.05 3.89 -6.67
N GLY A 18 8.60 2.79 -6.11
CA GLY A 18 9.36 1.56 -6.06
C GLY A 18 8.47 0.33 -6.01
N LYS A 19 9.11 -0.82 -5.86
CA LYS A 19 8.42 -2.10 -5.71
C LYS A 19 8.78 -2.73 -4.37
N VAL A 20 7.80 -3.31 -3.70
CA VAL A 20 8.01 -4.04 -2.45
C VAL A 20 8.92 -5.23 -2.72
N SER A 21 10.04 -5.32 -2.01
CA SER A 21 11.00 -6.42 -2.13
C SER A 21 10.89 -7.45 -1.02
N SER A 22 10.50 -7.01 0.19
CA SER A 22 10.27 -7.91 1.33
C SER A 22 9.25 -7.30 2.29
N VAL A 23 8.62 -8.14 3.09
CA VAL A 23 7.56 -7.74 4.01
C VAL A 23 7.86 -8.22 5.43
N ASN A 24 7.47 -7.42 6.41
CA ASN A 24 7.55 -7.77 7.82
C ASN A 24 6.15 -7.64 8.43
N GLY A 25 5.47 -8.78 8.58
CA GLY A 25 4.10 -8.80 9.08
C GLY A 25 3.98 -8.41 10.55
N THR A 26 5.03 -8.66 11.35
CA THR A 26 5.03 -8.33 12.78
C THR A 26 4.98 -6.83 13.02
N ASN A 27 5.74 -6.08 12.25
CA ASN A 27 5.83 -4.62 12.39
C ASN A 27 4.96 -3.86 11.40
N CYS A 28 4.31 -4.53 10.45
CA CYS A 28 3.55 -3.93 9.36
C CYS A 28 4.43 -2.95 8.57
N THR A 29 5.61 -3.43 8.18
CA THR A 29 6.60 -2.67 7.41
C THR A 29 7.01 -3.45 6.17
N VAL A 30 7.57 -2.75 5.20
CA VAL A 30 8.12 -3.35 3.98
C VAL A 30 9.46 -2.70 3.63
N ARG A 31 10.27 -3.43 2.88
CA ARG A 31 11.43 -2.87 2.19
C ARG A 31 11.07 -2.68 0.73
N VAL A 32 11.52 -1.59 0.16
CA VAL A 32 11.16 -1.17 -1.21
C VAL A 32 12.42 -1.00 -2.02
N THR A 33 12.41 -1.53 -3.25
CA THR A 33 13.48 -1.35 -4.23
C THR A 33 13.13 -0.18 -5.14
N PHE A 34 14.07 0.74 -5.33
CA PHE A 34 13.90 1.92 -6.17
C PHE A 34 14.69 1.78 -7.47
N PRO A 35 14.04 1.49 -8.61
CA PRO A 35 14.75 1.30 -9.89
C PRO A 35 15.48 2.56 -10.36
N ASP A 36 14.96 3.75 -10.07
CA ASP A 36 15.59 5.03 -10.42
C ASP A 36 16.81 5.37 -9.57
N LYS A 37 17.10 4.59 -8.55
CA LYS A 37 18.26 4.72 -7.66
C LYS A 37 19.13 3.47 -7.73
N ASP A 38 19.38 2.94 -8.92
CA ASP A 38 20.22 1.75 -9.16
C ASP A 38 19.75 0.53 -8.35
N ASN A 39 18.44 0.34 -8.22
CA ASN A 39 17.82 -0.74 -7.44
C ASN A 39 18.22 -0.72 -5.96
N LEU A 40 18.43 0.47 -5.41
CA LEU A 40 18.66 0.63 -3.99
C LEU A 40 17.46 0.11 -3.21
N VAL A 41 17.73 -0.69 -2.18
CA VAL A 41 16.70 -1.24 -1.28
C VAL A 41 16.65 -0.37 -0.02
N SER A 42 15.45 0.04 0.36
CA SER A 42 15.23 0.85 1.56
C SER A 42 15.43 0.05 2.85
N ASP A 43 15.51 0.75 3.98
CA ASP A 43 15.23 0.16 5.29
C ASP A 43 13.75 -0.24 5.37
N GLU A 44 13.34 -0.82 6.50
CA GLU A 44 11.93 -1.10 6.75
C GLU A 44 11.13 0.20 6.82
N LEU A 45 10.11 0.31 5.96
CA LEU A 45 9.24 1.48 5.87
C LEU A 45 7.87 1.12 6.46
N PRO A 46 7.36 1.91 7.43
CA PRO A 46 5.99 1.73 7.89
C PRO A 46 5.00 2.08 6.80
N ILE A 47 3.84 1.43 6.85
CA ILE A 47 2.77 1.60 5.88
C ILE A 47 1.67 2.46 6.52
N ILE A 48 1.15 3.42 5.77
CA ILE A 48 -0.01 4.19 6.19
C ILE A 48 -1.22 3.26 6.25
N VAL A 49 -1.89 3.22 7.38
CA VAL A 49 -3.05 2.36 7.63
C VAL A 49 -4.25 3.19 8.07
N ILE A 50 -5.43 2.58 7.99
CA ILE A 50 -6.69 3.27 8.35
C ILE A 50 -6.70 3.66 9.83
N GLY A 51 -6.19 2.81 10.71
CA GLY A 51 -6.13 3.07 12.13
C GLY A 51 -4.94 2.36 12.77
N SER A 52 -4.30 3.00 13.74
CA SER A 52 -3.05 2.50 14.33
C SER A 52 -3.00 2.60 15.86
N TYR A 53 -4.11 2.99 16.51
CA TYR A 53 -4.13 3.13 17.97
C TYR A 53 -5.12 2.15 18.60
N LYS A 54 -6.34 2.56 18.93
CA LYS A 54 -7.38 1.68 19.49
C LYS A 54 -8.07 0.88 18.41
N THR A 55 -8.43 1.54 17.30
CA THR A 55 -8.90 0.86 16.10
C THR A 55 -7.69 0.59 15.22
N LYS A 56 -7.46 -0.66 14.88
CA LYS A 56 -6.27 -1.08 14.15
C LYS A 56 -6.65 -1.69 12.81
N GLY A 57 -6.17 -1.08 11.74
CA GLY A 57 -6.23 -1.65 10.41
C GLY A 57 -4.92 -2.37 10.10
N TYR A 58 -5.00 -3.49 9.39
CA TYR A 58 -3.83 -4.27 9.02
C TYR A 58 -3.86 -4.57 7.53
N TRP A 59 -2.86 -4.09 6.82
CA TRP A 59 -2.68 -4.37 5.41
C TRP A 59 -1.21 -4.21 5.06
N VAL A 60 -0.56 -5.32 4.72
CA VAL A 60 0.82 -5.32 4.26
C VAL A 60 0.81 -5.56 2.75
N PRO A 61 1.33 -4.64 1.93
CA PRO A 61 1.43 -4.86 0.49
C PRO A 61 2.24 -6.11 0.18
N GLU A 62 1.84 -6.81 -0.85
CA GLU A 62 2.53 -8.00 -1.30
C GLU A 62 3.86 -7.64 -1.96
N VAL A 63 4.81 -8.58 -1.95
CA VAL A 63 6.05 -8.46 -2.72
C VAL A 63 5.71 -8.21 -4.19
N ASN A 64 6.42 -7.31 -4.83
CA ASN A 64 6.22 -6.82 -6.21
C ASN A 64 5.11 -5.79 -6.37
N THR A 65 4.41 -5.40 -5.31
CA THR A 65 3.46 -4.27 -5.40
C THR A 65 4.21 -2.98 -5.71
N GLN A 66 3.76 -2.24 -6.72
CA GLN A 66 4.27 -0.91 -7.00
C GLN A 66 3.68 0.07 -5.99
N VAL A 67 4.55 0.81 -5.30
CA VAL A 67 4.14 1.69 -4.21
C VAL A 67 4.72 3.10 -4.38
N LEU A 68 4.00 4.06 -3.82
CA LEU A 68 4.49 5.43 -3.66
C LEU A 68 4.95 5.60 -2.22
N CYS A 69 6.18 6.06 -2.06
CA CYS A 69 6.81 6.31 -0.76
C CYS A 69 7.07 7.79 -0.57
N CYS A 70 6.99 8.22 0.70
CA CYS A 70 7.32 9.58 1.09
C CYS A 70 8.44 9.54 2.11
N PHE A 71 9.48 10.35 1.89
CA PHE A 71 10.63 10.46 2.78
C PHE A 71 10.72 11.85 3.37
N LEU A 72 10.83 11.93 4.69
CA LEU A 72 10.99 13.21 5.37
C LEU A 72 12.43 13.69 5.20
N PRO A 73 12.64 14.93 4.72
CA PRO A 73 14.00 15.46 4.58
C PRO A 73 14.64 15.67 5.93
N ILE A 74 15.94 15.36 6.03
CA ILE A 74 16.72 15.61 7.24
C ILE A 74 17.42 16.97 7.07
N ILE A 75 17.06 17.91 7.93
CA ILE A 75 17.59 19.27 7.89
C ILE A 75 19.05 19.29 8.36
N SER A 76 19.41 18.43 9.32
CA SER A 76 20.75 18.39 9.89
C SER A 76 21.80 17.71 9.00
N GLY A 77 21.39 17.02 7.93
CA GLY A 77 22.30 16.27 7.07
C GLY A 77 22.94 15.05 7.72
N VAL A 78 22.53 14.69 8.93
CA VAL A 78 23.06 13.55 9.68
C VAL A 78 21.92 12.58 9.94
N GLY A 79 22.12 11.31 9.55
CA GLY A 79 21.16 10.23 9.77
C GLY A 79 20.40 9.82 8.52
N LEU A 80 19.57 8.79 8.65
CA LEU A 80 18.76 8.26 7.57
C LEU A 80 17.42 8.98 7.50
N ASN A 81 16.94 9.24 6.29
CA ASN A 81 15.62 9.82 6.08
C ASN A 81 14.55 8.82 6.51
N LYS A 82 13.61 9.27 7.35
CA LYS A 82 12.41 8.49 7.65
C LYS A 82 11.53 8.44 6.42
N GLY A 83 11.14 7.24 6.03
CA GLY A 83 10.24 7.03 4.91
C GLY A 83 9.01 6.27 5.30
N PHE A 84 7.95 6.44 4.50
CA PHE A 84 6.66 5.80 4.70
C PHE A 84 6.13 5.34 3.36
N VAL A 85 5.43 4.21 3.33
CA VAL A 85 4.67 3.77 2.17
C VAL A 85 3.28 4.37 2.25
N LEU A 86 2.92 5.19 1.27
CA LEU A 86 1.60 5.83 1.21
C LEU A 86 0.54 4.86 0.67
N GLY A 87 0.91 4.02 -0.28
CA GLY A 87 0.01 3.02 -0.86
C GLY A 87 0.50 2.48 -2.17
N GLY A 88 -0.24 1.49 -2.68
CA GLY A 88 0.01 0.91 -3.99
C GLY A 88 -0.78 1.62 -5.08
N PHE A 89 -0.33 1.47 -6.31
CA PHE A 89 -1.03 1.95 -7.49
C PHE A 89 -0.72 1.07 -8.69
N TYR A 90 -1.61 1.08 -9.69
CA TYR A 90 -1.47 0.21 -10.85
C TYR A 90 -0.36 0.65 -11.78
N SER A 91 0.19 -0.31 -12.51
CA SER A 91 1.18 -0.09 -13.55
C SER A 91 0.68 -0.68 -14.88
N VAL A 92 1.42 -0.41 -15.95
CA VAL A 92 1.11 -1.01 -17.26
C VAL A 92 1.29 -2.53 -17.22
N GLU A 93 2.26 -3.01 -16.42
CA GLU A 93 2.52 -4.45 -16.25
C GLU A 93 1.45 -5.14 -15.40
N ASP A 94 0.92 -4.43 -14.40
CA ASP A 94 -0.10 -4.95 -13.48
C ASP A 94 -1.29 -3.99 -13.47
N PRO A 95 -2.15 -4.05 -14.50
CA PRO A 95 -3.34 -3.20 -14.58
C PRO A 95 -4.47 -3.71 -13.69
N PRO A 96 -5.49 -2.87 -13.42
CA PRO A 96 -6.67 -3.35 -12.71
C PRO A 96 -7.39 -4.44 -13.49
N GLU A 97 -7.99 -5.38 -12.79
CA GLU A 97 -8.85 -6.41 -13.40
C GLU A 97 -10.27 -5.88 -13.61
N GLU A 98 -10.76 -5.07 -12.69
CA GLU A 98 -12.08 -4.45 -12.80
C GLU A 98 -11.99 -3.20 -13.66
N THR A 99 -12.97 -3.01 -14.55
CA THR A 99 -12.98 -1.88 -15.48
C THR A 99 -14.20 -0.96 -15.32
N ASP A 100 -15.23 -1.40 -14.61
CA ASP A 100 -16.43 -0.61 -14.38
C ASP A 100 -16.21 0.38 -13.22
N PRO A 101 -16.26 1.71 -13.46
CA PRO A 101 -15.98 2.69 -12.42
C PRO A 101 -17.05 2.72 -11.30
N ASP A 102 -18.21 2.13 -11.51
CA ASP A 102 -19.27 2.06 -10.49
C ASP A 102 -19.05 0.92 -9.50
N VAL A 103 -18.14 0.00 -9.79
CA VAL A 103 -17.84 -1.13 -8.93
C VAL A 103 -16.84 -0.75 -7.85
N ARG A 104 -17.04 -1.27 -6.65
CA ARG A 104 -16.08 -1.21 -5.54
C ARG A 104 -15.80 -2.63 -5.10
N CYS A 105 -14.53 -3.04 -5.12
CA CYS A 105 -14.19 -4.42 -4.80
C CYS A 105 -12.80 -4.57 -4.22
N ILE A 106 -12.62 -5.65 -3.48
CA ILE A 106 -11.30 -6.12 -3.02
C ILE A 106 -11.22 -7.60 -3.39
N LYS A 107 -10.17 -7.99 -4.10
CA LYS A 107 -9.94 -9.36 -4.52
C LYS A 107 -8.62 -9.86 -3.94
N PHE A 108 -8.61 -11.10 -3.49
CA PHE A 108 -7.45 -11.76 -2.90
C PHE A 108 -6.89 -12.85 -3.84
N PRO A 109 -5.59 -13.18 -3.71
CA PRO A 109 -4.99 -14.20 -4.58
C PRO A 109 -5.62 -15.59 -4.50
N ASP A 110 -6.26 -15.92 -3.36
CA ASP A 110 -6.94 -17.22 -3.16
C ASP A 110 -8.28 -17.33 -3.86
N GLY A 111 -8.74 -16.26 -4.53
CA GLY A 111 -10.04 -16.22 -5.21
C GLY A 111 -11.17 -15.62 -4.37
N SER A 112 -10.94 -15.41 -3.08
CA SER A 112 -11.94 -14.73 -2.22
C SER A 112 -12.06 -13.27 -2.61
N PHE A 113 -13.27 -12.71 -2.51
CA PHE A 113 -13.48 -11.31 -2.86
C PHE A 113 -14.68 -10.71 -2.14
N PHE A 114 -14.72 -9.40 -2.16
CA PHE A 114 -15.79 -8.58 -1.62
C PHE A 114 -16.12 -7.51 -2.68
N ARG A 115 -17.37 -7.50 -3.18
CA ARG A 115 -17.72 -6.69 -4.35
C ARG A 115 -19.08 -6.03 -4.21
N PHE A 116 -19.12 -4.74 -4.49
CA PHE A 116 -20.33 -3.93 -4.63
C PHE A 116 -20.48 -3.55 -6.11
N ASP A 117 -21.56 -3.93 -6.76
CA ASP A 117 -21.72 -3.69 -8.20
C ASP A 117 -22.26 -2.29 -8.55
N GLY A 118 -22.68 -1.51 -7.55
CA GLY A 118 -23.30 -0.20 -7.77
C GLY A 118 -24.74 -0.27 -8.23
N LYS A 119 -25.34 -1.46 -8.30
CA LYS A 119 -26.72 -1.70 -8.77
C LYS A 119 -27.58 -2.42 -7.73
N GLY A 120 -27.13 -2.44 -6.48
CA GLY A 120 -27.87 -3.03 -5.38
C GLY A 120 -27.43 -4.43 -4.99
N THR A 121 -26.42 -5.01 -5.61
CA THR A 121 -25.89 -6.33 -5.24
C THR A 121 -24.56 -6.20 -4.51
N ILE A 122 -24.47 -6.86 -3.36
CA ILE A 122 -23.22 -7.04 -2.61
C ILE A 122 -22.88 -8.52 -2.68
N HIS A 123 -21.67 -8.83 -3.14
CA HIS A 123 -21.22 -10.21 -3.26
C HIS A 123 -19.99 -10.42 -2.38
N ILE A 124 -20.13 -11.30 -1.40
CA ILE A 124 -19.02 -11.75 -0.53
C ILE A 124 -18.77 -13.21 -0.87
N HIS A 125 -17.56 -13.51 -1.31
CA HIS A 125 -17.18 -14.85 -1.68
C HIS A 125 -15.94 -15.29 -0.91
N ALA A 126 -16.05 -16.44 -0.24
CA ALA A 126 -14.91 -17.13 0.36
C ALA A 126 -14.64 -18.41 -0.42
N ASP A 127 -13.38 -18.64 -0.78
CA ASP A 127 -13.01 -19.81 -1.57
C ASP A 127 -13.26 -21.12 -0.83
N LYS A 128 -13.12 -21.12 0.50
CA LYS A 128 -13.31 -22.33 1.31
C LYS A 128 -14.33 -22.18 2.44
N HIS A 129 -14.22 -21.13 3.24
CA HIS A 129 -15.03 -21.04 4.45
C HIS A 129 -15.29 -19.60 4.84
N LEU A 130 -16.58 -19.24 4.97
CA LEU A 130 -17.01 -17.92 5.44
C LEU A 130 -17.53 -18.07 6.87
N VAL A 131 -17.00 -17.27 7.80
CA VAL A 131 -17.42 -17.26 9.20
C VAL A 131 -18.00 -15.90 9.53
N LEU A 132 -19.26 -15.89 9.99
CA LEU A 132 -19.94 -14.72 10.52
C LEU A 132 -20.30 -15.00 11.97
N THR A 133 -19.84 -14.15 12.89
CA THR A 133 -20.10 -14.33 14.31
C THR A 133 -20.69 -13.06 14.91
N ALA A 134 -21.83 -13.20 15.54
CA ALA A 134 -22.48 -12.13 16.30
C ALA A 134 -23.45 -12.74 17.29
N PRO A 135 -23.84 -12.05 18.40
CA PRO A 135 -24.92 -12.52 19.26
C PRO A 135 -26.25 -12.72 18.52
N ARG A 136 -26.45 -11.96 17.44
CA ARG A 136 -27.66 -12.07 16.59
C ARG A 136 -27.28 -11.77 15.14
N ILE A 137 -27.78 -12.58 14.23
CA ILE A 137 -27.65 -12.38 12.77
C ILE A 137 -29.07 -12.46 12.18
N ASP A 138 -29.50 -11.41 11.52
CA ASP A 138 -30.81 -11.36 10.85
C ASP A 138 -30.61 -11.49 9.34
N LEU A 139 -31.25 -12.48 8.75
CA LEU A 139 -31.30 -12.71 7.31
C LEU A 139 -32.75 -12.66 6.88
N ASN A 140 -33.10 -11.70 6.02
CA ASN A 140 -34.47 -11.51 5.51
C ASN A 140 -34.68 -12.26 4.21
#